data_939b019674cadf6f6e7bba91c80574f0
#
_entry.id   939b019674cadf6f6e7bba91c80574f0
#
_cell.length_a   1.000
_cell.length_b   1.000
_cell.length_c   1.000
_cell.angle_alpha   90.00
_cell.angle_beta   90.00
_cell.angle_gamma   90.00
#
_symmetry.space_group_name_H-M   'P 1'
#
loop_
_entity.id
_entity.type
_entity.pdbx_description
1 polymer ?
#
loop_
_entity_poly.entity_id
_entity_poly.type
_entity_poly.pdbx_seq_one_letter_code
_entity_poly.pdbx_strand_id
1 'polypeptide(L)'
;MRVCKLSVLTRIIEMIQVLRAVYNTDGPPVASVLSFARQCLSVLVFIPIFMFTPPVDGDGQVGEKTPDARSLWLAALELAAWNVGAQGLINAGVLFTQAARASFLTQTSVVITPLLSALAGEKVNRQVWAGCGLALGGLFLISTSGGGAEVSVGAAKEVLRGDMMVLGGALCWSMYIFRTSKIASSYDELKFQFAKNSLMALLYGGWAAWTAVTAISSAVASGAGGWSEALAPLWSGITSPWVWVLLVYSAIGPGSVADILQQKGQKETSASESNVILCLESVFTLLCALLFLGEVSSLKEVAGGLLIVAAAVLASRE
;
A
#
# COMPACT_ATOMS: atom_id res chain seq x y z
N MET A 1 -6.19 -0.61 19.19
CA MET A 1 -4.90 0.11 19.18
C MET A 1 -3.64 -0.78 19.11
N ARG A 2 -3.43 -1.80 19.97
CA ARG A 2 -2.27 -2.71 19.86
C ARG A 2 -2.20 -3.45 18.51
N VAL A 3 -3.34 -3.89 18.00
CA VAL A 3 -3.44 -4.62 16.73
C VAL A 3 -3.09 -3.74 15.53
N CYS A 4 -3.52 -2.48 15.51
CA CYS A 4 -3.17 -1.53 14.45
C CYS A 4 -1.65 -1.22 14.44
N LYS A 5 -1.02 -1.09 15.63
CA LYS A 5 0.44 -0.94 15.75
C LYS A 5 1.18 -2.18 15.24
N LEU A 6 0.64 -3.38 15.45
CA LEU A 6 1.24 -4.62 14.98
C LEU A 6 1.14 -4.75 13.45
N SER A 7 0.03 -4.31 12.83
CA SER A 7 -0.12 -4.30 11.37
C SER A 7 0.91 -3.36 10.71
N VAL A 8 1.18 -2.22 11.33
CA VAL A 8 2.22 -1.30 10.88
C VAL A 8 3.59 -2.00 10.93
N LEU A 9 3.94 -2.65 12.05
CA LEU A 9 5.22 -3.35 12.19
C LEU A 9 5.43 -4.42 11.11
N THR A 10 4.40 -5.22 10.80
CA THR A 10 4.50 -6.25 9.75
C THR A 10 4.66 -5.67 8.35
N ARG A 11 4.03 -4.54 8.03
CA ARG A 11 4.20 -3.87 6.72
C ARG A 11 5.58 -3.28 6.52
N ILE A 12 6.19 -2.79 7.59
CA ILE A 12 7.38 -1.97 7.56
C ILE A 12 8.65 -2.75 7.27
N ILE A 13 8.84 -3.87 7.98
CA ILE A 13 10.07 -4.68 7.86
C ILE A 13 10.24 -5.20 6.42
N GLU A 14 9.20 -5.14 5.62
CA GLU A 14 9.07 -6.03 4.50
C GLU A 14 8.91 -5.34 3.14
N MET A 15 8.15 -4.25 3.05
CA MET A 15 7.76 -3.78 1.71
C MET A 15 8.91 -3.09 0.98
N ILE A 16 9.65 -2.22 1.64
CA ILE A 16 10.69 -1.42 0.95
C ILE A 16 11.95 -2.24 0.73
N GLN A 17 12.35 -3.06 1.72
CA GLN A 17 13.57 -3.87 1.61
C GLN A 17 13.39 -5.04 0.65
N VAL A 18 12.23 -5.71 0.69
CA VAL A 18 11.93 -6.82 -0.21
C VAL A 18 11.76 -6.33 -1.64
N LEU A 19 11.05 -5.22 -1.86
CA LEU A 19 10.93 -4.63 -3.20
C LEU A 19 12.28 -4.15 -3.73
N ARG A 20 13.10 -3.47 -2.92
CA ARG A 20 14.47 -3.11 -3.32
C ARG A 20 15.32 -4.34 -3.63
N ALA A 21 15.23 -5.41 -2.82
CA ALA A 21 15.94 -6.64 -3.08
C ALA A 21 15.51 -7.31 -4.40
N VAL A 22 14.20 -7.31 -4.71
CA VAL A 22 13.67 -7.83 -5.98
C VAL A 22 14.13 -6.96 -7.16
N TYR A 23 14.07 -5.64 -7.04
CA TYR A 23 14.51 -4.73 -8.11
C TYR A 23 16.03 -4.68 -8.30
N ASN A 24 16.82 -5.10 -7.31
CA ASN A 24 18.26 -5.22 -7.41
C ASN A 24 18.74 -6.58 -7.97
N THR A 25 17.82 -7.48 -8.31
CA THR A 25 18.16 -8.76 -8.98
C THR A 25 18.33 -8.55 -10.48
N ASP A 26 19.09 -9.46 -11.11
CA ASP A 26 19.24 -9.47 -12.56
C ASP A 26 17.87 -9.73 -13.23
N GLY A 27 17.40 -8.78 -14.02
CA GLY A 27 16.14 -8.87 -14.74
C GLY A 27 14.88 -8.78 -13.86
N PRO A 28 14.69 -7.68 -13.13
CA PRO A 28 13.55 -7.52 -12.24
C PRO A 28 12.23 -7.51 -13.02
N PRO A 29 11.11 -7.98 -12.41
CA PRO A 29 9.79 -7.91 -13.03
C PRO A 29 9.32 -6.46 -13.16
N VAL A 30 8.59 -6.15 -14.23
CA VAL A 30 7.89 -4.86 -14.32
C VAL A 30 6.78 -4.78 -13.26
N ALA A 31 6.44 -3.57 -12.83
CA ALA A 31 5.55 -3.32 -11.70
C ALA A 31 4.19 -4.03 -11.81
N SER A 32 3.61 -4.12 -13.00
CA SER A 32 2.33 -4.80 -13.23
C SER A 32 2.42 -6.31 -12.99
N VAL A 33 3.48 -6.95 -13.49
CA VAL A 33 3.72 -8.40 -13.34
C VAL A 33 4.07 -8.72 -11.88
N LEU A 34 4.90 -7.90 -11.24
CA LEU A 34 5.24 -8.03 -9.83
C LEU A 34 3.99 -7.97 -8.94
N SER A 35 3.14 -6.96 -9.16
CA SER A 35 1.91 -6.76 -8.39
C SER A 35 0.95 -7.93 -8.59
N PHE A 36 0.79 -8.42 -9.82
CA PHE A 36 -0.04 -9.57 -10.13
C PHE A 36 0.48 -10.85 -9.46
N ALA A 37 1.76 -11.18 -9.62
CA ALA A 37 2.37 -12.37 -9.01
C ALA A 37 2.24 -12.36 -7.49
N ARG A 38 2.56 -11.22 -6.84
CA ARG A 38 2.42 -11.05 -5.40
C ARG A 38 0.97 -11.23 -4.96
N GLN A 39 0.01 -10.69 -5.70
CA GLN A 39 -1.40 -10.76 -5.33
C GLN A 39 -1.96 -12.18 -5.51
N CYS A 40 -1.54 -12.91 -6.54
CA CYS A 40 -1.87 -14.33 -6.68
C CYS A 40 -1.35 -15.17 -5.51
N LEU A 41 -0.09 -14.94 -5.10
CA LEU A 41 0.47 -15.60 -3.92
C LEU A 41 -0.30 -15.24 -2.64
N SER A 42 -0.72 -13.98 -2.47
CA SER A 42 -1.55 -13.57 -1.32
C SER A 42 -2.89 -14.31 -1.30
N VAL A 43 -3.54 -14.54 -2.44
CA VAL A 43 -4.76 -15.34 -2.52
C VAL A 43 -4.51 -16.79 -2.14
N LEU A 44 -3.41 -17.39 -2.63
CA LEU A 44 -3.05 -18.78 -2.33
C LEU A 44 -2.82 -19.02 -0.83
N VAL A 45 -2.35 -18.02 -0.09
CA VAL A 45 -2.17 -18.11 1.37
C VAL A 45 -3.49 -18.37 2.11
N PHE A 46 -4.62 -17.89 1.59
CA PHE A 46 -5.91 -18.09 2.22
C PHE A 46 -6.46 -19.52 2.03
N ILE A 47 -6.05 -20.25 0.99
CA ILE A 47 -6.53 -21.59 0.71
C ILE A 47 -6.29 -22.55 1.90
N PRO A 48 -5.05 -22.73 2.41
CA PRO A 48 -4.82 -23.57 3.57
C PRO A 48 -5.52 -23.03 4.82
N ILE A 49 -5.63 -21.72 5.00
CA ILE A 49 -6.35 -21.16 6.15
C ILE A 49 -7.80 -21.62 6.15
N PHE A 50 -8.50 -21.58 5.01
CA PHE A 50 -9.87 -22.06 4.91
C PHE A 50 -9.99 -23.59 5.02
N MET A 51 -8.98 -24.35 4.59
CA MET A 51 -9.00 -25.81 4.71
C MET A 51 -8.79 -26.27 6.16
N PHE A 52 -8.01 -25.55 6.95
CA PHE A 52 -7.64 -25.95 8.32
C PHE A 52 -8.39 -25.17 9.40
N THR A 53 -9.09 -24.08 9.06
CA THR A 53 -9.96 -23.38 10.02
C THR A 53 -11.34 -24.02 9.95
N PRO A 54 -11.81 -24.71 11.01
CA PRO A 54 -13.16 -25.24 11.03
C PRO A 54 -14.15 -24.08 10.86
N PRO A 55 -15.28 -24.28 10.17
CA PRO A 55 -16.34 -23.29 10.16
C PRO A 55 -16.64 -22.96 11.62
N VAL A 56 -16.50 -21.69 11.98
CA VAL A 56 -16.98 -21.22 13.27
C VAL A 56 -18.49 -21.32 13.18
N ASP A 57 -19.01 -22.44 13.66
CA ASP A 57 -20.45 -22.63 13.87
C ASP A 57 -20.87 -21.49 14.78
N GLY A 58 -21.75 -20.63 14.26
CA GLY A 58 -22.23 -19.47 14.97
C GLY A 58 -22.92 -19.89 16.25
N ASP A 59 -22.14 -20.00 17.33
CA ASP A 59 -22.68 -20.22 18.66
C ASP A 59 -23.25 -18.88 19.14
N GLY A 60 -24.55 -18.75 19.01
CA GLY A 60 -25.37 -18.02 19.96
C GLY A 60 -25.50 -16.52 19.88
N GLN A 61 -25.24 -15.83 18.82
CA GLN A 61 -25.77 -14.47 18.64
C GLN A 61 -26.93 -14.44 17.63
N VAL A 62 -28.09 -14.75 18.17
CA VAL A 62 -29.38 -14.60 17.51
C VAL A 62 -29.61 -13.11 17.22
N GLY A 63 -29.48 -12.70 15.97
CA GLY A 63 -29.93 -11.39 15.52
C GLY A 63 -29.10 -10.64 14.47
N GLU A 64 -27.85 -10.98 14.25
CA GLU A 64 -27.05 -10.28 13.23
C GLU A 64 -27.21 -10.99 11.88
N LYS A 65 -27.93 -10.35 10.94
CA LYS A 65 -28.04 -10.81 9.56
C LYS A 65 -26.64 -11.02 9.01
N THR A 66 -26.25 -12.27 8.76
CA THR A 66 -25.04 -12.57 8.01
C THR A 66 -25.09 -11.79 6.69
N PRO A 67 -24.11 -10.90 6.40
CA PRO A 67 -24.14 -10.12 5.17
C PRO A 67 -24.23 -11.05 3.97
N ASP A 68 -25.11 -10.72 3.03
CA ASP A 68 -25.29 -11.49 1.80
C ASP A 68 -23.94 -11.58 1.04
N ALA A 69 -23.64 -12.75 0.47
CA ALA A 69 -22.41 -12.97 -0.31
C ALA A 69 -22.22 -11.91 -1.39
N ARG A 70 -23.31 -11.46 -2.03
CA ARG A 70 -23.26 -10.38 -3.01
C ARG A 70 -22.77 -9.07 -2.41
N SER A 71 -23.22 -8.70 -1.21
CA SER A 71 -22.79 -7.48 -0.54
C SER A 71 -21.33 -7.53 -0.14
N LEU A 72 -20.81 -8.70 0.28
CA LEU A 72 -19.40 -8.92 0.57
C LEU A 72 -18.53 -8.68 -0.68
N TRP A 73 -18.90 -9.29 -1.83
CA TRP A 73 -18.14 -9.14 -3.06
C TRP A 73 -18.17 -7.70 -3.60
N LEU A 74 -19.30 -7.00 -3.48
CA LEU A 74 -19.39 -5.58 -3.89
C LEU A 74 -18.54 -4.68 -3.01
N ALA A 75 -18.57 -4.86 -1.69
CA ALA A 75 -17.72 -4.13 -0.76
C ALA A 75 -16.22 -4.43 -0.99
N ALA A 76 -15.89 -5.68 -1.25
CA ALA A 76 -14.53 -6.10 -1.58
C ALA A 76 -14.06 -5.49 -2.92
N LEU A 77 -14.94 -5.41 -3.94
CA LEU A 77 -14.64 -4.77 -5.22
C LEU A 77 -14.39 -3.27 -5.07
N GLU A 78 -15.21 -2.59 -4.28
CA GLU A 78 -15.01 -1.17 -3.97
C GLU A 78 -13.62 -0.93 -3.37
N LEU A 79 -13.23 -1.70 -2.34
CA LEU A 79 -11.93 -1.53 -1.70
C LEU A 79 -10.78 -1.97 -2.59
N ALA A 80 -10.95 -3.02 -3.40
CA ALA A 80 -9.95 -3.43 -4.39
C ALA A 80 -9.73 -2.33 -5.44
N ALA A 81 -10.79 -1.69 -5.93
CA ALA A 81 -10.69 -0.61 -6.90
C ALA A 81 -9.95 0.61 -6.33
N TRP A 82 -10.29 1.04 -5.10
CA TRP A 82 -9.58 2.13 -4.44
C TRP A 82 -8.10 1.82 -4.21
N ASN A 83 -7.78 0.61 -3.78
CA ASN A 83 -6.39 0.18 -3.54
C ASN A 83 -5.58 0.11 -4.84
N VAL A 84 -6.12 -0.55 -5.89
CA VAL A 84 -5.46 -0.65 -7.19
C VAL A 84 -5.32 0.73 -7.85
N GLY A 85 -6.35 1.58 -7.72
CA GLY A 85 -6.30 2.97 -8.19
C GLY A 85 -5.22 3.78 -7.49
N ALA A 86 -5.08 3.65 -6.17
CA ALA A 86 -4.04 4.30 -5.39
C ALA A 86 -2.64 3.87 -5.88
N GLN A 87 -2.38 2.58 -5.91
CA GLN A 87 -1.09 2.02 -6.33
C GLN A 87 -0.76 2.33 -7.79
N GLY A 88 -1.75 2.21 -8.69
CA GLY A 88 -1.56 2.51 -10.10
C GLY A 88 -1.19 3.97 -10.36
N LEU A 89 -1.90 4.91 -9.73
CA LEU A 89 -1.64 6.34 -9.87
C LEU A 89 -0.29 6.75 -9.24
N ILE A 90 0.05 6.20 -8.06
CA ILE A 90 1.33 6.46 -7.41
C ILE A 90 2.48 5.93 -8.29
N ASN A 91 2.40 4.68 -8.73
CA ASN A 91 3.43 4.05 -9.56
C ASN A 91 3.62 4.79 -10.90
N ALA A 92 2.53 5.24 -11.52
CA ALA A 92 2.60 6.03 -12.75
C ALA A 92 3.17 7.43 -12.49
N GLY A 93 2.80 8.07 -11.37
CA GLY A 93 3.27 9.41 -11.01
C GLY A 93 4.76 9.46 -10.67
N VAL A 94 5.29 8.44 -10.02
CA VAL A 94 6.73 8.34 -9.67
C VAL A 94 7.63 8.34 -10.91
N LEU A 95 7.14 7.96 -12.08
CA LEU A 95 7.91 8.02 -13.33
C LEU A 95 8.17 9.47 -13.79
N PHE A 96 7.38 10.44 -13.35
CA PHE A 96 7.43 11.84 -13.78
C PHE A 96 7.89 12.80 -12.68
N THR A 97 7.97 12.36 -11.41
CA THR A 97 8.39 13.19 -10.29
C THR A 97 9.49 12.51 -9.47
N GLN A 98 10.21 13.30 -8.67
CA GLN A 98 11.28 12.77 -7.82
C GLN A 98 10.71 11.87 -6.71
N ALA A 99 11.41 10.78 -6.38
CA ALA A 99 10.97 9.80 -5.39
C ALA A 99 10.69 10.41 -4.00
N ALA A 100 11.54 11.34 -3.54
CA ALA A 100 11.35 12.04 -2.26
C ALA A 100 10.07 12.89 -2.26
N ARG A 101 9.81 13.60 -3.38
CA ARG A 101 8.61 14.42 -3.57
C ARG A 101 7.36 13.54 -3.66
N ALA A 102 7.41 12.46 -4.45
CA ALA A 102 6.32 11.49 -4.53
C ALA A 102 5.99 10.87 -3.18
N SER A 103 6.99 10.49 -2.39
CA SER A 103 6.81 9.96 -1.04
C SER A 103 6.10 10.95 -0.13
N PHE A 104 6.52 12.23 -0.14
CA PHE A 104 5.84 13.27 0.62
C PHE A 104 4.40 13.48 0.17
N LEU A 105 4.15 13.57 -1.15
CA LEU A 105 2.80 13.76 -1.71
C LEU A 105 1.87 12.58 -1.38
N THR A 106 2.37 11.34 -1.43
CA THR A 106 1.60 10.16 -1.03
C THR A 106 1.12 10.26 0.42
N GLN A 107 1.98 10.76 1.29
CA GLN A 107 1.67 10.89 2.72
C GLN A 107 0.71 12.05 3.05
N THR A 108 0.35 12.90 2.09
CA THR A 108 -0.73 13.89 2.29
C THR A 108 -2.08 13.22 2.59
N SER A 109 -2.20 11.91 2.32
CA SER A 109 -3.33 11.08 2.75
C SER A 109 -3.63 11.21 4.24
N VAL A 110 -2.63 11.53 5.08
CA VAL A 110 -2.81 11.73 6.52
C VAL A 110 -3.73 12.91 6.86
N VAL A 111 -3.80 13.90 5.98
CA VAL A 111 -4.72 15.05 6.12
C VAL A 111 -6.01 14.84 5.31
N ILE A 112 -5.91 14.19 4.16
CA ILE A 112 -7.09 13.91 3.31
C ILE A 112 -8.08 12.99 4.04
N THR A 113 -7.61 12.00 4.78
CA THR A 113 -8.48 11.04 5.49
C THR A 113 -9.36 11.72 6.55
N PRO A 114 -8.84 12.51 7.51
CA PRO A 114 -9.70 13.23 8.46
C PRO A 114 -10.59 14.28 7.79
N LEU A 115 -10.15 14.87 6.67
CA LEU A 115 -11.01 15.76 5.89
C LEU A 115 -12.22 15.01 5.31
N LEU A 116 -12.01 13.82 4.75
CA LEU A 116 -13.09 12.96 4.28
C LEU A 116 -14.03 12.54 5.41
N SER A 117 -13.49 12.17 6.60
CA SER A 117 -14.29 11.86 7.79
C SER A 117 -15.13 13.07 8.23
N ALA A 118 -14.56 14.28 8.25
CA ALA A 118 -15.26 15.50 8.60
C ALA A 118 -16.36 15.85 7.59
N LEU A 119 -16.09 15.68 6.28
CA LEU A 119 -17.08 15.88 5.22
C LEU A 119 -18.23 14.85 5.29
N ALA A 120 -17.96 13.66 5.79
CA ALA A 120 -18.97 12.62 6.05
C ALA A 120 -19.76 12.87 7.34
N GLY A 121 -19.51 13.97 8.06
CA GLY A 121 -20.21 14.34 9.29
C GLY A 121 -19.65 13.69 10.56
N GLU A 122 -18.50 13.04 10.49
CA GLU A 122 -17.83 12.47 11.67
C GLU A 122 -17.14 13.57 12.48
N LYS A 123 -17.23 13.46 13.79
CA LYS A 123 -16.50 14.36 14.68
C LYS A 123 -15.02 13.91 14.77
N VAL A 124 -14.14 14.63 14.09
CA VAL A 124 -12.69 14.39 14.17
C VAL A 124 -12.14 15.16 15.37
N ASN A 125 -11.47 14.45 16.29
CA ASN A 125 -10.90 15.03 17.49
C ASN A 125 -9.79 16.05 17.11
N ARG A 126 -9.66 17.15 17.89
CA ARG A 126 -8.61 18.16 17.73
C ARG A 126 -7.20 17.56 17.83
N GLN A 127 -7.02 16.51 18.64
CA GLN A 127 -5.75 15.80 18.78
C GLN A 127 -5.34 15.11 17.47
N VAL A 128 -6.29 14.58 16.71
CA VAL A 128 -6.04 14.00 15.38
C VAL A 128 -5.56 15.06 14.40
N TRP A 129 -6.19 16.26 14.37
CA TRP A 129 -5.74 17.38 13.53
C TRP A 129 -4.34 17.86 13.89
N ALA A 130 -4.03 17.97 15.19
CA ALA A 130 -2.69 18.31 15.66
C ALA A 130 -1.68 17.20 15.28
N GLY A 131 -2.07 15.91 15.41
CA GLY A 131 -1.29 14.78 14.94
C GLY A 131 -1.00 14.82 13.42
N CYS A 132 -1.99 15.17 12.61
CA CYS A 132 -1.81 15.35 11.17
C CYS A 132 -0.78 16.43 10.83
N GLY A 133 -0.85 17.58 11.53
CA GLY A 133 0.12 18.67 11.36
C GLY A 133 1.54 18.24 11.72
N LEU A 134 1.71 17.54 12.86
CA LEU A 134 3.01 17.00 13.28
C LEU A 134 3.53 15.93 12.30
N ALA A 135 2.67 15.02 11.84
CA ALA A 135 3.05 13.99 10.89
C ALA A 135 3.52 14.59 9.57
N LEU A 136 2.77 15.57 9.01
CA LEU A 136 3.19 16.28 7.79
C LEU A 136 4.51 17.03 7.98
N GLY A 137 4.70 17.71 9.11
CA GLY A 137 5.96 18.39 9.43
C GLY A 137 7.13 17.41 9.48
N GLY A 138 6.95 16.25 10.12
CA GLY A 138 7.95 15.20 10.17
C GLY A 138 8.28 14.61 8.80
N LEU A 139 7.27 14.32 8.00
CA LEU A 139 7.43 13.82 6.63
C LEU A 139 8.12 14.84 5.72
N PHE A 140 7.81 16.13 5.88
CA PHE A 140 8.49 17.20 5.15
C PHE A 140 9.98 17.25 5.47
N LEU A 141 10.36 17.14 6.76
CA LEU A 141 11.76 17.08 7.17
C LEU A 141 12.50 15.88 6.56
N ILE A 142 11.87 14.69 6.56
CA ILE A 142 12.45 13.49 5.96
C ILE A 142 12.62 13.67 4.45
N SER A 143 11.60 14.18 3.76
CA SER A 143 11.63 14.36 2.30
C SER A 143 12.66 15.38 1.82
N THR A 144 12.94 16.41 2.62
CA THR A 144 13.92 17.46 2.27
C THR A 144 15.36 17.05 2.57
N SER A 145 15.60 15.94 3.28
CA SER A 145 16.94 15.43 3.56
C SER A 145 17.62 14.79 2.35
N GLY A 146 16.84 14.29 1.40
CA GLY A 146 17.31 13.52 0.23
C GLY A 146 17.86 14.34 -0.94
N GLY A 147 18.23 15.62 -0.76
CA GLY A 147 18.86 16.47 -1.80
C GLY A 147 18.01 16.62 -3.07
N GLY A 148 17.25 17.69 -3.18
CA GLY A 148 16.48 18.00 -4.40
C GLY A 148 17.40 18.30 -5.58
N ALA A 149 17.37 17.49 -6.63
CA ALA A 149 17.96 17.87 -7.91
C ALA A 149 17.14 19.03 -8.52
N GLU A 150 17.82 20.04 -9.06
CA GLU A 150 17.17 21.15 -9.74
C GLU A 150 16.40 20.65 -10.97
N VAL A 151 15.12 20.96 -11.02
CA VAL A 151 14.25 20.58 -12.16
C VAL A 151 14.38 21.68 -13.22
N SER A 152 14.81 21.32 -14.42
CA SER A 152 14.84 22.24 -15.55
C SER A 152 13.42 22.71 -15.93
N VAL A 153 13.28 23.96 -16.37
CA VAL A 153 11.99 24.61 -16.68
C VAL A 153 11.15 23.83 -17.71
N GLY A 154 11.78 23.10 -18.63
CA GLY A 154 11.10 22.25 -19.62
C GLY A 154 10.42 21.00 -19.00
N ALA A 155 10.93 20.50 -17.89
CA ALA A 155 10.39 19.33 -17.19
C ALA A 155 9.25 19.71 -16.21
N ALA A 156 9.01 20.98 -15.94
CA ALA A 156 8.05 21.43 -14.92
C ALA A 156 6.61 20.92 -15.17
N LYS A 157 6.19 20.85 -16.45
CA LYS A 157 4.84 20.36 -16.82
C LYS A 157 4.70 18.84 -16.58
N GLU A 158 5.74 18.08 -16.86
CA GLU A 158 5.75 16.64 -16.63
C GLU A 158 5.80 16.32 -15.13
N VAL A 159 6.62 17.06 -14.38
CA VAL A 159 6.67 16.96 -12.93
C VAL A 159 5.32 17.27 -12.30
N LEU A 160 4.64 18.34 -12.75
CA LEU A 160 3.30 18.69 -12.27
C LEU A 160 2.29 17.55 -12.58
N ARG A 161 2.37 16.94 -13.76
CA ARG A 161 1.55 15.77 -14.11
C ARG A 161 1.81 14.60 -13.16
N GLY A 162 3.07 14.30 -12.87
CA GLY A 162 3.46 13.29 -11.92
C GLY A 162 2.92 13.57 -10.52
N ASP A 163 3.06 14.80 -10.04
CA ASP A 163 2.55 15.25 -8.75
C ASP A 163 1.03 15.08 -8.63
N MET A 164 0.29 15.47 -9.67
CA MET A 164 -1.18 15.31 -9.69
C MET A 164 -1.60 13.85 -9.69
N MET A 165 -0.85 12.96 -10.36
CA MET A 165 -1.10 11.52 -10.30
C MET A 165 -0.84 10.97 -8.90
N VAL A 166 0.26 11.36 -8.24
CA VAL A 166 0.57 10.93 -6.87
C VAL A 166 -0.48 11.44 -5.88
N LEU A 167 -0.90 12.70 -5.99
CA LEU A 167 -1.98 13.25 -5.15
C LEU A 167 -3.32 12.52 -5.39
N GLY A 168 -3.65 12.20 -6.63
CA GLY A 168 -4.79 11.35 -6.96
C GLY A 168 -4.70 9.97 -6.30
N GLY A 169 -3.52 9.38 -6.31
CA GLY A 169 -3.24 8.13 -5.60
C GLY A 169 -3.39 8.26 -4.08
N ALA A 170 -2.92 9.35 -3.49
CA ALA A 170 -3.10 9.65 -2.07
C ALA A 170 -4.59 9.80 -1.69
N LEU A 171 -5.39 10.41 -2.58
CA LEU A 171 -6.83 10.50 -2.40
C LEU A 171 -7.50 9.11 -2.45
N CYS A 172 -7.15 8.28 -3.45
CA CYS A 172 -7.64 6.91 -3.53
C CYS A 172 -7.27 6.08 -2.30
N TRP A 173 -6.04 6.26 -1.79
CA TRP A 173 -5.59 5.61 -0.56
C TRP A 173 -6.39 6.08 0.66
N SER A 174 -6.64 7.38 0.78
CA SER A 174 -7.48 7.94 1.84
C SER A 174 -8.91 7.40 1.78
N MET A 175 -9.50 7.29 0.58
CA MET A 175 -10.80 6.66 0.38
C MET A 175 -10.79 5.18 0.77
N TYR A 176 -9.74 4.45 0.42
CA TYR A 176 -9.56 3.06 0.84
C TYR A 176 -9.56 2.92 2.36
N ILE A 177 -8.79 3.74 3.09
CA ILE A 177 -8.74 3.71 4.56
C ILE A 177 -10.08 4.11 5.17
N PHE A 178 -10.69 5.20 4.68
CA PHE A 178 -11.99 5.68 5.15
C PHE A 178 -13.09 4.64 4.95
N ARG A 179 -13.18 4.02 3.77
CA ARG A 179 -14.17 2.98 3.49
C ARG A 179 -13.89 1.69 4.26
N THR A 180 -12.62 1.31 4.42
CA THR A 180 -12.27 0.14 5.23
C THR A 180 -12.75 0.29 6.67
N SER A 181 -12.61 1.45 7.31
CA SER A 181 -13.08 1.67 8.68
C SER A 181 -14.61 1.55 8.82
N LYS A 182 -15.35 1.89 7.75
CA LYS A 182 -16.82 1.74 7.71
C LYS A 182 -17.27 0.31 7.51
N ILE A 183 -16.51 -0.45 6.75
CA ILE A 183 -16.88 -1.81 6.31
C ILE A 183 -16.30 -2.87 7.25
N ALA A 184 -15.19 -2.56 7.95
CA ALA A 184 -14.42 -3.52 8.74
C ALA A 184 -15.25 -4.30 9.76
N SER A 185 -16.21 -3.67 10.42
CA SER A 185 -17.07 -4.29 11.42
C SER A 185 -18.16 -5.20 10.85
N SER A 186 -18.50 -5.03 9.56
CA SER A 186 -19.65 -5.70 8.94
C SER A 186 -19.34 -7.09 8.40
N TYR A 187 -18.05 -7.45 8.25
CA TYR A 187 -17.65 -8.69 7.60
C TYR A 187 -16.55 -9.40 8.41
N ASP A 188 -16.52 -10.73 8.27
CA ASP A 188 -15.42 -11.57 8.75
C ASP A 188 -14.11 -11.20 8.01
N GLU A 189 -13.03 -11.03 8.75
CA GLU A 189 -11.78 -10.54 8.21
C GLU A 189 -11.20 -11.48 7.14
N LEU A 190 -11.23 -12.79 7.39
CA LEU A 190 -10.63 -13.77 6.49
C LEU A 190 -11.38 -13.85 5.17
N LYS A 191 -12.72 -13.95 5.23
CA LYS A 191 -13.58 -14.01 4.04
C LYS A 191 -13.49 -12.73 3.23
N PHE A 192 -13.51 -11.59 3.92
CA PHE A 192 -13.42 -10.28 3.27
C PHE A 192 -12.07 -10.06 2.59
N GLN A 193 -10.96 -10.36 3.28
CA GLN A 193 -9.62 -10.21 2.71
C GLN A 193 -9.38 -11.18 1.55
N PHE A 194 -9.88 -12.40 1.63
CA PHE A 194 -9.84 -13.33 0.50
C PHE A 194 -10.57 -12.76 -0.72
N ALA A 195 -11.81 -12.28 -0.56
CA ALA A 195 -12.57 -11.69 -1.65
C ALA A 195 -11.87 -10.45 -2.25
N LYS A 196 -11.39 -9.54 -1.38
CA LYS A 196 -10.65 -8.35 -1.80
C LYS A 196 -9.38 -8.72 -2.57
N ASN A 197 -8.56 -9.61 -2.04
CA ASN A 197 -7.30 -10.01 -2.65
C ASN A 197 -7.52 -10.75 -3.98
N SER A 198 -8.59 -11.55 -4.09
CA SER A 198 -8.99 -12.21 -5.35
C SER A 198 -9.35 -11.18 -6.42
N LEU A 199 -10.13 -10.16 -6.07
CA LEU A 199 -10.49 -9.08 -7.00
C LEU A 199 -9.29 -8.20 -7.36
N MET A 200 -8.39 -7.92 -6.41
CA MET A 200 -7.13 -7.23 -6.70
C MET A 200 -6.26 -8.05 -7.65
N ALA A 201 -6.18 -9.37 -7.49
CA ALA A 201 -5.45 -10.24 -8.42
C ALA A 201 -6.03 -10.17 -9.83
N LEU A 202 -7.36 -10.15 -9.98
CA LEU A 202 -8.01 -9.96 -11.27
C LEU A 202 -7.68 -8.59 -11.90
N LEU A 203 -7.75 -7.51 -11.13
CA LEU A 203 -7.45 -6.16 -11.62
C LEU A 203 -5.97 -6.01 -12.01
N TYR A 204 -5.04 -6.49 -11.18
CA TYR A 204 -3.60 -6.50 -11.52
C TYR A 204 -3.30 -7.45 -12.68
N GLY A 205 -4.01 -8.57 -12.78
CA GLY A 205 -3.94 -9.47 -13.94
C GLY A 205 -4.34 -8.79 -15.24
N GLY A 206 -5.40 -7.99 -15.22
CA GLY A 206 -5.80 -7.15 -16.35
C GLY A 206 -4.72 -6.13 -16.74
N TRP A 207 -4.11 -5.48 -15.75
CA TRP A 207 -3.00 -4.54 -15.99
C TRP A 207 -1.75 -5.26 -16.54
N ALA A 208 -1.38 -6.42 -15.98
CA ALA A 208 -0.26 -7.22 -16.48
C ALA A 208 -0.51 -7.72 -17.90
N ALA A 209 -1.74 -8.17 -18.21
CA ALA A 209 -2.14 -8.58 -19.55
C ALA A 209 -2.05 -7.41 -20.55
N TRP A 210 -2.52 -6.22 -20.17
CA TRP A 210 -2.37 -5.02 -20.98
C TRP A 210 -0.91 -4.71 -21.27
N THR A 211 -0.04 -4.77 -20.24
CA THR A 211 1.40 -4.54 -20.38
C THR A 211 2.02 -5.58 -21.32
N ALA A 212 1.62 -6.85 -21.21
CA ALA A 212 2.09 -7.92 -22.11
C ALA A 212 1.66 -7.68 -23.55
N VAL A 213 0.38 -7.34 -23.79
CA VAL A 213 -0.14 -7.05 -25.12
C VAL A 213 0.59 -5.86 -25.76
N THR A 214 0.84 -4.79 -25.01
CA THR A 214 1.59 -3.63 -25.53
C THR A 214 3.04 -3.97 -25.84
N ALA A 215 3.70 -4.79 -25.01
CA ALA A 215 5.06 -5.27 -25.26
C ALA A 215 5.12 -6.13 -26.53
N ILE A 216 4.16 -7.05 -26.72
CA ILE A 216 4.08 -7.91 -27.89
C ILE A 216 3.81 -7.07 -29.16
N SER A 217 2.86 -6.13 -29.09
CA SER A 217 2.52 -5.28 -30.24
C SER A 217 3.70 -4.41 -30.69
N SER A 218 4.49 -3.87 -29.75
CA SER A 218 5.70 -3.12 -30.07
C SER A 218 6.80 -4.01 -30.66
N ALA A 219 6.98 -5.23 -30.17
CA ALA A 219 7.94 -6.18 -30.71
C ALA A 219 7.58 -6.61 -32.14
N VAL A 220 6.30 -6.89 -32.41
CA VAL A 220 5.81 -7.19 -33.77
C VAL A 220 6.03 -6.01 -34.72
N ALA A 221 5.75 -4.77 -34.28
CA ALA A 221 5.95 -3.56 -35.09
C ALA A 221 7.42 -3.30 -35.43
N SER A 222 8.35 -3.71 -34.54
CA SER A 222 9.80 -3.58 -34.77
C SER A 222 10.42 -4.75 -35.52
N GLY A 223 9.63 -5.78 -35.91
CA GLY A 223 10.14 -6.95 -36.61
C GLY A 223 10.98 -7.88 -35.74
N ALA A 224 10.94 -7.72 -34.41
CA ALA A 224 11.61 -8.61 -33.47
C ALA A 224 10.96 -10.00 -33.49
N GLY A 225 11.82 -11.04 -33.54
CA GLY A 225 11.35 -12.41 -33.76
C GLY A 225 10.78 -13.01 -32.48
N GLY A 226 9.72 -13.58 -32.37
CA GLY A 226 9.23 -14.52 -31.35
C GLY A 226 8.65 -13.93 -30.06
N TRP A 227 7.67 -14.63 -29.52
CA TRP A 227 6.95 -14.27 -28.29
C TRP A 227 7.86 -14.22 -27.05
N SER A 228 8.90 -15.07 -27.03
CA SER A 228 9.86 -15.12 -25.91
C SER A 228 10.68 -13.84 -25.80
N GLU A 229 11.10 -13.27 -26.93
CA GLU A 229 11.85 -12.00 -26.97
C GLU A 229 10.98 -10.80 -26.58
N ALA A 230 9.70 -10.82 -26.98
CA ALA A 230 8.75 -9.79 -26.64
C ALA A 230 8.38 -9.77 -25.14
N LEU A 231 8.36 -10.93 -24.49
CA LEU A 231 7.98 -11.07 -23.08
C LEU A 231 9.18 -11.04 -22.12
N ALA A 232 10.39 -11.31 -22.59
CA ALA A 232 11.62 -11.29 -21.77
C ALA A 232 11.80 -9.99 -20.98
N PRO A 233 11.51 -8.78 -21.51
CA PRO A 233 11.62 -7.53 -20.73
C PRO A 233 10.64 -7.42 -19.58
N LEU A 234 9.54 -8.21 -19.57
CA LEU A 234 8.56 -8.15 -18.49
C LEU A 234 9.06 -8.80 -17.21
N TRP A 235 9.82 -9.88 -17.32
CA TRP A 235 10.45 -10.58 -16.20
C TRP A 235 11.49 -11.59 -16.68
N SER A 236 12.71 -11.18 -16.95
CA SER A 236 13.79 -12.10 -17.33
C SER A 236 14.32 -12.91 -16.15
N GLY A 237 14.25 -12.40 -14.93
CA GLY A 237 14.66 -13.08 -13.69
C GLY A 237 13.65 -14.07 -13.10
N ILE A 238 12.61 -14.49 -13.85
CA ILE A 238 11.55 -15.41 -13.36
C ILE A 238 12.07 -16.76 -12.85
N THR A 239 13.24 -17.19 -13.32
CA THR A 239 13.87 -18.47 -12.92
C THR A 239 14.66 -18.39 -11.63
N SER A 240 14.85 -17.19 -11.07
CA SER A 240 15.60 -17.01 -9.82
C SER A 240 14.78 -17.48 -8.61
N PRO A 241 15.20 -18.55 -7.88
CA PRO A 241 14.48 -19.02 -6.70
C PRO A 241 14.41 -17.97 -5.60
N TRP A 242 15.44 -17.12 -5.50
CA TRP A 242 15.52 -16.08 -4.47
C TRP A 242 14.41 -15.03 -4.64
N VAL A 243 14.11 -14.64 -5.88
CA VAL A 243 12.99 -13.71 -6.17
C VAL A 243 11.66 -14.29 -5.71
N TRP A 244 11.44 -15.59 -5.93
CA TRP A 244 10.23 -16.27 -5.45
C TRP A 244 10.13 -16.33 -3.93
N VAL A 245 11.23 -16.59 -3.24
CA VAL A 245 11.28 -16.54 -1.76
C VAL A 245 10.87 -15.16 -1.25
N LEU A 246 11.42 -14.09 -1.83
CA LEU A 246 11.08 -12.73 -1.47
C LEU A 246 9.60 -12.40 -1.77
N LEU A 247 9.08 -12.86 -2.91
CA LEU A 247 7.67 -12.68 -3.26
C LEU A 247 6.72 -13.42 -2.33
N VAL A 248 6.99 -14.67 -2.00
CA VAL A 248 6.19 -15.45 -1.04
C VAL A 248 6.20 -14.78 0.33
N TYR A 249 7.37 -14.36 0.80
CA TYR A 249 7.51 -13.63 2.06
C TYR A 249 6.68 -12.33 2.03
N SER A 250 6.77 -11.54 0.95
CA SER A 250 6.01 -10.29 0.82
C SER A 250 4.50 -10.49 0.71
N ALA A 251 4.06 -11.62 0.15
CA ALA A 251 2.65 -11.96 0.03
C ALA A 251 2.03 -12.42 1.36
N ILE A 252 2.79 -13.19 2.16
CA ILE A 252 2.32 -13.71 3.45
C ILE A 252 2.29 -12.60 4.50
N GLY A 253 3.45 -12.02 4.80
CA GLY A 253 3.61 -11.06 5.89
C GLY A 253 2.94 -9.72 5.58
N PRO A 254 3.59 -8.84 4.77
CA PRO A 254 3.08 -7.50 4.48
C PRO A 254 1.81 -7.50 3.63
N GLY A 255 1.57 -8.57 2.90
CA GLY A 255 0.32 -8.73 2.16
C GLY A 255 -0.82 -9.19 3.06
N SER A 256 -0.95 -10.51 3.24
CA SER A 256 -2.15 -11.10 3.85
C SER A 256 -2.26 -10.85 5.35
N VAL A 257 -1.18 -11.06 6.12
CA VAL A 257 -1.21 -10.90 7.58
C VAL A 257 -1.41 -9.43 7.97
N ALA A 258 -0.68 -8.52 7.34
CA ALA A 258 -0.80 -7.10 7.63
C ALA A 258 -2.18 -6.55 7.28
N ASP A 259 -2.79 -7.00 6.18
CA ASP A 259 -4.14 -6.60 5.76
C ASP A 259 -5.22 -7.08 6.74
N ILE A 260 -5.11 -8.33 7.25
CA ILE A 260 -6.02 -8.86 8.28
C ILE A 260 -5.88 -8.05 9.58
N LEU A 261 -4.63 -7.79 10.00
CA LEU A 261 -4.36 -7.01 11.19
C LEU A 261 -4.83 -5.56 11.04
N GLN A 262 -4.70 -4.97 9.85
CA GLN A 262 -5.21 -3.63 9.56
C GLN A 262 -6.72 -3.59 9.69
N GLN A 263 -7.44 -4.52 9.09
CA GLN A 263 -8.90 -4.58 9.21
C GLN A 263 -9.33 -4.75 10.66
N LYS A 264 -8.69 -5.64 11.43
CA LYS A 264 -8.95 -5.80 12.87
C LYS A 264 -8.69 -4.51 13.64
N GLY A 265 -7.58 -3.82 13.36
CA GLY A 265 -7.26 -2.54 13.99
C GLY A 265 -8.28 -1.45 13.68
N GLN A 266 -8.77 -1.40 12.45
CA GLN A 266 -9.75 -0.41 12.00
C GLN A 266 -11.18 -0.67 12.50
N LYS A 267 -11.47 -1.83 13.11
CA LYS A 267 -12.72 -2.02 13.86
C LYS A 267 -12.75 -1.24 15.18
N GLU A 268 -11.58 -0.96 15.76
CA GLU A 268 -11.44 -0.34 17.07
C GLU A 268 -11.01 1.15 16.98
N THR A 269 -10.55 1.60 15.81
CA THR A 269 -10.00 2.96 15.61
C THR A 269 -10.69 3.66 14.45
N SER A 270 -10.79 4.99 14.53
CA SER A 270 -11.29 5.79 13.41
C SER A 270 -10.34 5.73 12.20
N ALA A 271 -10.86 6.04 11.01
CA ALA A 271 -10.06 6.11 9.78
C ALA A 271 -8.88 7.10 9.93
N SER A 272 -9.15 8.24 10.55
CA SER A 272 -8.17 9.32 10.75
C SER A 272 -7.04 8.91 11.69
N GLU A 273 -7.36 8.31 12.84
CA GLU A 273 -6.37 7.78 13.79
C GLU A 273 -5.53 6.67 13.15
N SER A 274 -6.19 5.74 12.44
CA SER A 274 -5.49 4.68 11.73
C SER A 274 -4.47 5.22 10.73
N ASN A 275 -4.83 6.27 9.99
CA ASN A 275 -3.92 6.84 8.99
C ASN A 275 -2.71 7.56 9.62
N VAL A 276 -2.90 8.27 10.73
CA VAL A 276 -1.78 8.87 11.48
C VAL A 276 -0.85 7.78 12.04
N ILE A 277 -1.42 6.67 12.55
CA ILE A 277 -0.62 5.54 13.04
C ILE A 277 0.16 4.88 11.89
N LEU A 278 -0.43 4.78 10.69
CA LEU A 278 0.26 4.24 9.51
C LEU A 278 1.49 5.08 9.09
N CYS A 279 1.54 6.38 9.40
CA CYS A 279 2.74 7.20 9.16
C CYS A 279 3.98 6.71 9.92
N LEU A 280 3.81 5.92 11.00
CA LEU A 280 4.94 5.26 11.68
C LEU A 280 5.74 4.34 10.74
N GLU A 281 5.15 3.91 9.63
CA GLU A 281 5.85 3.17 8.58
C GLU A 281 7.13 3.87 8.14
N SER A 282 7.08 5.19 7.91
CA SER A 282 8.26 5.97 7.51
C SER A 282 9.39 5.94 8.56
N VAL A 283 9.03 5.96 9.85
CA VAL A 283 10.01 5.91 10.94
C VAL A 283 10.71 4.56 11.00
N PHE A 284 9.95 3.49 10.87
CA PHE A 284 10.53 2.15 10.88
C PHE A 284 11.35 1.89 9.61
N THR A 285 10.94 2.43 8.47
CA THR A 285 11.76 2.38 7.25
C THR A 285 13.14 2.99 7.48
N LEU A 286 13.21 4.15 8.13
CA LEU A 286 14.49 4.78 8.51
C LEU A 286 15.30 3.91 9.46
N LEU A 287 14.66 3.32 10.47
CA LEU A 287 15.32 2.40 11.41
C LEU A 287 15.86 1.16 10.70
N CYS A 288 15.11 0.59 9.79
CA CYS A 288 15.54 -0.57 9.00
C CYS A 288 16.69 -0.20 8.06
N ALA A 289 16.65 0.97 7.41
CA ALA A 289 17.75 1.45 6.58
C ALA A 289 19.05 1.59 7.38
N LEU A 290 18.96 2.15 8.59
CA LEU A 290 20.09 2.27 9.50
C LEU A 290 20.64 0.90 9.92
N LEU A 291 19.77 -0.05 10.33
CA LEU A 291 20.20 -1.33 10.92
C LEU A 291 20.69 -2.34 9.87
N PHE A 292 20.05 -2.39 8.71
CA PHE A 292 20.31 -3.42 7.70
C PHE A 292 21.14 -2.93 6.50
N LEU A 293 21.04 -1.63 6.17
CA LEU A 293 21.78 -1.05 5.05
C LEU A 293 23.00 -0.22 5.52
N GLY A 294 23.14 0.01 6.83
CA GLY A 294 24.19 0.85 7.38
C GLY A 294 24.11 2.32 6.95
N GLU A 295 22.93 2.75 6.45
CA GLU A 295 22.70 4.13 6.04
C GLU A 295 22.60 5.03 7.29
N VAL A 296 23.48 6.03 7.39
CA VAL A 296 23.44 6.98 8.51
C VAL A 296 22.37 8.02 8.25
N SER A 297 21.33 8.00 9.08
CA SER A 297 20.25 8.99 8.99
C SER A 297 20.75 10.40 9.33
N SER A 298 20.33 11.38 8.57
CA SER A 298 20.61 12.79 8.85
C SER A 298 19.85 13.27 10.08
N LEU A 299 20.32 14.35 10.71
CA LEU A 299 19.64 14.95 11.87
C LEU A 299 18.19 15.35 11.54
N LYS A 300 17.92 15.79 10.30
CA LYS A 300 16.58 16.13 9.82
C LYS A 300 15.67 14.90 9.76
N GLU A 301 16.17 13.76 9.31
CA GLU A 301 15.41 12.51 9.26
C GLU A 301 15.06 12.01 10.67
N VAL A 302 16.01 12.07 11.60
CA VAL A 302 15.77 11.71 12.99
C VAL A 302 14.73 12.65 13.62
N ALA A 303 14.86 13.97 13.44
CA ALA A 303 13.88 14.93 13.93
C ALA A 303 12.49 14.72 13.31
N GLY A 304 12.43 14.46 12.00
CA GLY A 304 11.18 14.13 11.29
C GLY A 304 10.53 12.85 11.83
N GLY A 305 11.33 11.82 12.07
CA GLY A 305 10.86 10.56 12.68
C GLY A 305 10.28 10.77 14.07
N LEU A 306 10.92 11.57 14.92
CA LEU A 306 10.42 11.90 16.27
C LEU A 306 9.08 12.65 16.21
N LEU A 307 8.91 13.57 15.25
CA LEU A 307 7.63 14.27 15.05
C LEU A 307 6.51 13.31 14.67
N ILE A 308 6.79 12.32 13.81
CA ILE A 308 5.81 11.31 13.40
C ILE A 308 5.43 10.40 14.58
N VAL A 309 6.40 10.00 15.42
CA VAL A 309 6.12 9.24 16.65
C VAL A 309 5.24 10.05 17.59
N ALA A 310 5.56 11.33 17.80
CA ALA A 310 4.76 12.23 18.63
C ALA A 310 3.33 12.39 18.08
N ALA A 311 3.18 12.51 16.76
CA ALA A 311 1.89 12.57 16.07
C ALA A 311 1.05 11.31 16.35
N ALA A 312 1.64 10.12 16.19
CA ALA A 312 0.94 8.86 16.43
C ALA A 312 0.53 8.68 17.91
N VAL A 313 1.38 9.10 18.84
CA VAL A 313 1.04 9.09 20.27
C VAL A 313 -0.08 10.09 20.58
N LEU A 314 -0.04 11.29 20.00
CA LEU A 314 -1.07 12.31 20.20
C LEU A 314 -2.43 11.86 19.64
N ALA A 315 -2.46 11.35 18.43
CA ALA A 315 -3.67 10.85 17.77
C ALA A 315 -4.27 9.62 18.47
N SER A 316 -3.46 8.86 19.22
CA SER A 316 -3.90 7.67 19.95
C SER A 316 -4.33 7.92 21.40
N ARG A 317 -4.32 9.17 21.86
CA ARG A 317 -4.84 9.57 23.17
C ARG A 317 -6.29 10.03 23.00
N GLU A 318 -7.22 9.17 23.40
CA GLU A 318 -8.62 9.55 23.62
C GLU A 318 -8.78 10.36 24.88
#